data_e87fcf1bfff1c527b8191ceee484a380
#
_entry.id   e87fcf1bfff1c527b8191ceee484a380
#
_cell.length_a   1.000
_cell.length_b   1.000
_cell.length_c   1.000
_cell.angle_alpha   90.00
_cell.angle_beta   90.00
_cell.angle_gamma   90.00
#
_symmetry.space_group_name_H-M   'P 1'
#
loop_
_entity.id
_entity.type
_entity.pdbx_description
1 polymer ?
#
loop_
_entity_poly.entity_id
_entity_poly.type
_entity_poly.pdbx_seq_one_letter_code
_entity_poly.pdbx_strand_id
1 'polypeptide(L)'
;MNTKIFTSLPQDAKDIRIEVFMNEQGFENEFDEIDTISHHIVVFDEGKPIGTCRFFKENNHYTIGRVAVLKEYRNQHIGNLLIRTAEKEIKKLRLNRYIGDSLI
;
A
#
# COMPACT_ATOMS: atom_id res chain seq x y z
N MET A 1 15.97 -1.47 -5.51
CA MET A 1 14.56 -1.18 -5.20
C MET A 1 14.39 -0.79 -3.76
N ASN A 2 13.54 0.19 -3.50
CA ASN A 2 13.23 0.57 -2.13
C ASN A 2 11.74 0.79 -1.96
N THR A 3 11.29 0.74 -0.71
CA THR A 3 9.89 0.95 -0.35
C THR A 3 9.78 2.15 0.57
N LYS A 4 8.65 2.87 0.46
CA LYS A 4 8.31 3.94 1.39
C LYS A 4 6.88 3.78 1.84
N ILE A 5 6.62 4.13 3.10
CA ILE A 5 5.30 4.04 3.71
C ILE A 5 4.81 5.44 4.01
N PHE A 6 3.58 5.73 3.61
CA PHE A 6 2.96 7.04 3.75
C PHE A 6 1.68 6.92 4.58
N THR A 7 1.39 7.93 5.38
CA THR A 7 0.15 7.99 6.17
C THR A 7 -0.97 8.72 5.44
N SER A 8 -0.69 9.27 4.26
CA SER A 8 -1.68 9.85 3.37
C SER A 8 -1.38 9.39 1.95
N LEU A 9 -2.37 9.46 1.08
CA LEU A 9 -2.23 8.96 -0.31
C LEU A 9 -1.29 9.87 -1.11
N PRO A 10 -0.08 9.38 -1.46
CA PRO A 10 0.87 10.19 -2.22
C PRO A 10 0.52 10.19 -3.70
N GLN A 11 0.98 11.22 -4.40
CA GLN A 11 0.73 11.35 -5.85
C GLN A 11 1.29 10.15 -6.62
N ASP A 12 2.44 9.63 -6.21
CA ASP A 12 3.04 8.46 -6.86
C ASP A 12 2.11 7.24 -6.82
N ALA A 13 1.44 7.02 -5.69
CA ALA A 13 0.48 5.92 -5.58
C ALA A 13 -0.75 6.18 -6.45
N LYS A 14 -1.24 7.43 -6.47
CA LYS A 14 -2.37 7.79 -7.33
C LYS A 14 -2.07 7.49 -8.80
N ASP A 15 -0.89 7.89 -9.26
CA ASP A 15 -0.50 7.71 -10.66
C ASP A 15 -0.44 6.23 -11.04
N ILE A 16 0.13 5.40 -10.18
CA ILE A 16 0.18 3.95 -10.41
C ILE A 16 -1.24 3.37 -10.46
N ARG A 17 -2.10 3.76 -9.52
CA ARG A 17 -3.46 3.24 -9.44
C ARG A 17 -4.30 3.68 -10.61
N ILE A 18 -4.13 4.92 -11.08
CA ILE A 18 -4.81 5.39 -12.30
C ILE A 18 -4.39 4.53 -13.48
N GLU A 19 -3.10 4.31 -13.66
CA GLU A 19 -2.59 3.52 -14.78
C GLU A 19 -3.10 2.09 -14.74
N VAL A 20 -3.03 1.42 -13.60
CA VAL A 20 -3.38 0.01 -13.48
C VAL A 20 -4.89 -0.22 -13.43
N PHE A 21 -5.59 0.51 -12.59
CA PHE A 21 -7.02 0.24 -12.37
C PHE A 21 -7.93 0.96 -13.35
N MET A 22 -7.61 2.18 -13.70
CA MET A 22 -8.48 2.97 -14.58
C MET A 22 -8.11 2.82 -16.05
N ASN A 23 -6.86 3.04 -16.41
CA ASN A 23 -6.45 2.98 -17.81
C ASN A 23 -6.36 1.55 -18.33
N GLU A 24 -5.79 0.66 -17.55
CA GLU A 24 -5.58 -0.73 -17.98
C GLU A 24 -6.82 -1.61 -17.77
N GLN A 25 -7.49 -1.49 -16.62
CA GLN A 25 -8.62 -2.36 -16.25
C GLN A 25 -9.99 -1.70 -16.43
N GLY A 26 -10.04 -0.41 -16.70
CA GLY A 26 -11.28 0.27 -17.02
C GLY A 26 -12.18 0.64 -15.84
N PHE A 27 -11.70 0.60 -14.62
CA PHE A 27 -12.49 1.04 -13.47
C PHE A 27 -12.65 2.55 -13.52
N GLU A 28 -13.88 3.02 -13.28
CA GLU A 28 -14.19 4.44 -13.34
C GLU A 28 -13.87 5.19 -12.04
N ASN A 29 -14.05 4.53 -10.90
CA ASN A 29 -13.98 5.20 -9.61
C ASN A 29 -13.13 4.36 -8.65
N GLU A 30 -11.84 4.54 -8.73
CA GLU A 30 -10.88 3.71 -8.01
C GLU A 30 -10.58 4.25 -6.59
N PHE A 31 -10.71 5.55 -6.40
CA PHE A 31 -10.40 6.20 -5.12
C PHE A 31 -11.63 6.28 -4.24
N ASP A 32 -11.45 6.05 -2.93
CA ASP A 32 -12.55 6.04 -1.98
C ASP A 32 -12.13 6.64 -0.63
N GLU A 33 -13.08 6.71 0.31
CA GLU A 33 -12.85 7.27 1.64
C GLU A 33 -11.85 6.46 2.46
N ILE A 34 -11.70 5.19 2.16
CA ILE A 34 -10.75 4.32 2.86
C ILE A 34 -9.32 4.80 2.66
N ASP A 35 -9.05 5.50 1.57
CA ASP A 35 -7.72 6.08 1.34
C ASP A 35 -7.31 7.06 2.44
N THR A 36 -8.27 7.72 3.09
CA THR A 36 -7.96 8.69 4.15
C THR A 36 -7.53 8.05 5.45
N ILE A 37 -7.91 6.80 5.68
CA ILE A 37 -7.55 6.05 6.90
C ILE A 37 -6.46 5.02 6.65
N SER A 38 -5.98 4.91 5.43
CA SER A 38 -5.02 3.89 5.03
C SER A 38 -3.59 4.38 5.15
N HIS A 39 -2.69 3.42 5.39
CA HIS A 39 -1.28 3.60 5.10
C HIS A 39 -1.08 3.17 3.64
N HIS A 40 -0.19 3.86 2.94
CA HIS A 40 0.09 3.60 1.54
C HIS A 40 1.56 3.26 1.37
N ILE A 41 1.84 2.20 0.63
CA ILE A 41 3.20 1.75 0.37
C ILE A 41 3.49 1.97 -1.11
N VAL A 42 4.66 2.50 -1.42
CA VAL A 42 5.11 2.65 -2.80
C VAL A 42 6.49 2.00 -2.93
N VAL A 43 6.65 1.20 -3.98
CA VAL A 43 7.93 0.61 -4.36
C VAL A 43 8.53 1.47 -5.45
N PHE A 44 9.80 1.82 -5.29
CA PHE A 44 10.56 2.60 -6.26
C PHE A 44 11.68 1.77 -6.86
N ASP A 45 11.87 1.89 -8.16
CA ASP A 45 13.01 1.33 -8.85
C ASP A 45 13.82 2.47 -9.45
N GLU A 46 15.02 2.71 -8.90
CA GLU A 46 15.88 3.82 -9.28
C GLU A 46 15.13 5.16 -9.30
N GLY A 47 14.32 5.36 -8.26
CA GLY A 47 13.55 6.59 -8.09
C GLY A 47 12.22 6.62 -8.81
N LYS A 48 11.92 5.64 -9.64
CA LYS A 48 10.65 5.56 -10.36
C LYS A 48 9.63 4.76 -9.54
N PRO A 49 8.44 5.31 -9.24
CA PRO A 49 7.39 4.54 -8.57
C PRO A 49 6.83 3.49 -9.52
N ILE A 50 6.83 2.23 -9.09
CA ILE A 50 6.47 1.09 -9.95
C ILE A 50 5.38 0.21 -9.36
N GLY A 51 5.12 0.30 -8.07
CA GLY A 51 4.10 -0.51 -7.43
C GLY A 51 3.59 0.16 -6.17
N THR A 52 2.36 -0.16 -5.78
CA THR A 52 1.75 0.40 -4.59
C THR A 52 0.72 -0.56 -4.01
N CYS A 53 0.43 -0.39 -2.72
CA CYS A 53 -0.72 -0.99 -2.08
C CYS A 53 -1.13 -0.09 -0.92
N ARG A 54 -2.32 -0.37 -0.36
CA ARG A 54 -2.75 0.28 0.87
C ARG A 54 -3.10 -0.76 1.91
N PHE A 55 -2.99 -0.41 3.17
CA PHE A 55 -3.53 -1.23 4.24
C PHE A 55 -4.21 -0.34 5.27
N PHE A 56 -5.24 -0.86 5.89
CA PHE A 56 -6.03 -0.11 6.87
C PHE A 56 -6.58 -1.06 7.92
N LYS A 57 -6.95 -0.48 9.06
CA LYS A 57 -7.53 -1.24 10.16
C LYS A 57 -9.03 -1.00 10.21
N GLU A 58 -9.77 -2.10 10.31
CA GLU A 58 -11.23 -2.06 10.43
C GLU A 58 -11.66 -3.17 11.39
N ASN A 59 -12.42 -2.83 12.42
CA ASN A 59 -12.95 -3.80 13.40
C ASN A 59 -11.86 -4.75 13.96
N ASN A 60 -10.71 -4.20 14.32
CA ASN A 60 -9.55 -4.95 14.83
C ASN A 60 -8.87 -5.87 13.81
N HIS A 61 -9.22 -5.76 12.55
CA HIS A 61 -8.57 -6.47 11.46
C HIS A 61 -7.83 -5.49 10.56
N TYR A 62 -6.72 -5.95 10.01
CA TYR A 62 -6.01 -5.19 8.98
C TYR A 62 -6.32 -5.80 7.62
N THR A 63 -6.60 -4.95 6.67
CA THR A 63 -6.88 -5.35 5.29
C THR A 63 -5.84 -4.72 4.38
N ILE A 64 -5.26 -5.52 3.50
CA ILE A 64 -4.33 -5.07 2.48
C ILE A 64 -5.07 -5.09 1.15
N GLY A 65 -5.06 -3.99 0.45
CA GLY A 65 -5.77 -3.90 -0.82
C GLY A 65 -5.13 -2.93 -1.80
N ARG A 66 -5.80 -2.76 -2.92
CA ARG A 66 -5.34 -1.86 -3.99
C ARG A 66 -3.89 -2.15 -4.37
N VAL A 67 -3.54 -3.44 -4.44
CA VAL A 67 -2.21 -3.86 -4.88
C VAL A 67 -2.11 -3.64 -6.38
N ALA A 68 -1.18 -2.81 -6.80
CA ALA A 68 -1.02 -2.45 -8.21
C ALA A 68 0.45 -2.40 -8.56
N VAL A 69 0.82 -3.04 -9.67
CA VAL A 69 2.19 -3.04 -10.18
C VAL A 69 2.12 -2.66 -11.65
N LEU A 70 2.97 -1.72 -12.06
CA LEU A 70 3.05 -1.31 -13.46
C LEU A 70 3.38 -2.52 -14.34
N LYS A 71 2.75 -2.58 -15.51
CA LYS A 71 2.82 -3.73 -16.41
C LYS A 71 4.27 -4.19 -16.69
N GLU A 72 5.18 -3.25 -16.91
CA GLU A 72 6.57 -3.54 -17.24
C GLU A 72 7.34 -4.21 -16.09
N TYR A 73 6.82 -4.13 -14.88
CA TYR A 73 7.48 -4.66 -13.68
C TYR A 73 6.79 -5.91 -13.13
N ARG A 74 5.80 -6.44 -13.82
CA ARG A 74 5.13 -7.68 -13.41
C ARG A 74 6.08 -8.86 -13.63
N ASN A 75 5.83 -9.94 -12.90
CA ASN A 75 6.68 -11.14 -12.88
C ASN A 75 8.06 -10.92 -12.25
N GLN A 76 8.21 -9.86 -11.45
CA GLN A 76 9.42 -9.59 -10.68
C GLN A 76 9.16 -9.62 -9.19
N HIS A 77 8.06 -10.23 -8.77
CA HIS A 77 7.68 -10.40 -7.35
C HIS A 77 7.44 -9.09 -6.62
N ILE A 78 7.08 -8.01 -7.33
CA ILE A 78 6.82 -6.71 -6.72
C ILE A 78 5.56 -6.78 -5.84
N GLY A 79 4.53 -7.49 -6.30
CA GLY A 79 3.32 -7.70 -5.50
C GLY A 79 3.62 -8.38 -4.17
N ASN A 80 4.49 -9.39 -4.20
CA ASN A 80 4.93 -10.07 -2.98
C ASN A 80 5.69 -9.13 -2.05
N LEU A 81 6.56 -8.29 -2.61
CA LEU A 81 7.30 -7.31 -1.83
C LEU A 81 6.36 -6.33 -1.14
N LEU A 82 5.32 -5.86 -1.84
CA LEU A 82 4.32 -4.97 -1.28
C LEU A 82 3.57 -5.62 -0.12
N ILE A 83 3.11 -6.84 -0.32
CA ILE A 83 2.36 -7.56 0.72
C ILE A 83 3.23 -7.85 1.93
N ARG A 84 4.47 -8.29 1.74
CA ARG A 84 5.40 -8.53 2.84
C ARG A 84 5.72 -7.26 3.60
N THR A 85 5.90 -6.15 2.89
CA THR A 85 6.16 -4.85 3.52
C THR A 85 4.97 -4.43 4.37
N ALA A 86 3.74 -4.59 3.83
CA ALA A 86 2.52 -4.28 4.57
C ALA A 86 2.39 -5.16 5.81
N GLU A 87 2.59 -6.46 5.68
CA GLU A 87 2.51 -7.39 6.81
C GLU A 87 3.50 -7.05 7.90
N LYS A 88 4.71 -6.71 7.53
CA LYS A 88 5.76 -6.32 8.47
C LYS A 88 5.37 -5.05 9.22
N GLU A 89 4.82 -4.07 8.53
CA GLU A 89 4.41 -2.82 9.14
C GLU A 89 3.19 -3.02 10.04
N ILE A 90 2.23 -3.82 9.62
CA ILE A 90 1.06 -4.17 10.44
C ILE A 90 1.51 -4.83 11.74
N LYS A 91 2.47 -5.73 11.67
CA LYS A 91 3.00 -6.42 12.84
C LYS A 91 3.63 -5.42 13.82
N LYS A 92 4.38 -4.45 13.31
CA LYS A 92 4.96 -3.39 14.13
C LYS A 92 3.90 -2.55 14.82
N LEU A 93 2.86 -2.17 14.09
CA LEU A 93 1.77 -1.36 14.63
C LEU A 93 1.02 -2.09 15.73
N ARG A 94 0.78 -3.37 15.57
CA ARG A 94 0.14 -4.20 16.60
C ARG A 94 1.00 -4.31 17.84
N LEU A 95 2.30 -4.54 17.65
CA LEU A 95 3.24 -4.67 18.75
C LEU A 95 3.37 -3.38 19.55
N ASN A 96 3.50 -2.25 18.87
CA ASN A 96 3.61 -0.94 19.52
C ASN A 96 2.37 -0.62 20.33
N ARG A 97 1.20 -0.92 19.80
CA ARG A 97 -0.07 -0.71 20.48
C ARG A 97 -0.15 -1.56 21.75
N TYR A 98 0.23 -2.83 21.65
CA TYR A 98 0.23 -3.74 22.78
C TYR A 98 1.17 -3.28 23.89
N ILE A 99 2.37 -2.88 23.53
CA ILE A 99 3.35 -2.38 24.50
C ILE A 99 2.83 -1.11 25.17
N GLY A 100 2.23 -0.21 24.42
CA GLY A 100 1.64 1.02 24.93
C GLY A 100 0.56 0.72 25.95
N ASP A 101 -0.34 -0.20 25.62
CA ASP A 101 -1.42 -0.59 26.52
C ASP A 101 -0.91 -1.24 27.79
N SER A 102 0.15 -2.03 27.70
CA SER A 102 0.70 -2.72 28.87
C SER A 102 1.49 -1.80 29.79
N LEU A 103 1.93 -0.65 29.32
CA LEU A 103 2.63 0.34 30.12
C LEU A 103 1.68 1.29 30.87
N ILE A 104 0.44 1.32 30.46
CA ILE A 104 -0.59 2.14 31.08
C ILE A 104 -1.25 1.37 32.22
#